data_fba988e6ec89f78b8900aea8e7008d51
#
_entry.id   fba988e6ec89f78b8900aea8e7008d51
#
_cell.length_a   1.000
_cell.length_b   1.000
_cell.length_c   1.000
_cell.angle_alpha   90.00
_cell.angle_beta   90.00
_cell.angle_gamma   90.00
#
_symmetry.space_group_name_H-M   'P 1'
#
loop_
_entity.id
_entity.type
_entity.pdbx_description
1 polymer ?
#
loop_
_entity_poly.entity_id
_entity_poly.type
_entity_poly.pdbx_seq_one_letter_code
_entity_poly.pdbx_strand_id
1 'polypeptide(L)'
;YLFFSVQSHIMNNKGSCQAMLAPFSIFLNNDDRNYVEPDLSVICNPSILDEKGCHGAPDWIIEIVSPSSERMDYVVKTFKYRTAGVREYWVIDKTLQKVTVFDFENDNMFEYDFTQKIPVLIYDGELEIDLSRFI
;
A
#
# COMPACT_ATOMS: atom_id res chain seq x y z
N TYR A 1 -2.01 5.07 12.79
CA TYR A 1 -0.79 4.34 13.22
C TYR A 1 0.11 3.96 12.05
N LEU A 2 -0.45 3.29 11.06
CA LEU A 2 0.32 2.91 9.86
C LEU A 2 0.94 4.13 9.17
N PHE A 3 0.13 5.15 8.95
CA PHE A 3 0.61 6.38 8.32
C PHE A 3 1.75 7.00 9.11
N PHE A 4 1.60 7.08 10.42
CA PHE A 4 2.62 7.67 11.29
C PHE A 4 3.93 6.87 11.21
N SER A 5 3.85 5.55 11.25
CA SER A 5 5.03 4.69 11.17
C SER A 5 5.77 4.86 9.83
N VAL A 6 5.03 4.90 8.74
CA VAL A 6 5.60 5.07 7.40
C VAL A 6 6.18 6.47 7.24
N GLN A 7 5.42 7.49 7.63
CA GLN A 7 5.85 8.89 7.49
C GLN A 7 7.10 9.18 8.34
N SER A 8 7.14 8.62 9.56
CA SER A 8 8.32 8.77 10.43
C SER A 8 9.56 8.14 9.80
N HIS A 9 9.41 6.97 9.19
CA HIS A 9 10.53 6.31 8.50
C HIS A 9 11.03 7.16 7.34
N ILE A 10 10.13 7.68 6.52
CA ILE A 10 10.48 8.54 5.39
C ILE A 10 11.25 9.77 5.86
N MET A 11 10.74 10.45 6.87
CA MET A 11 11.35 11.67 7.41
C MET A 11 12.72 11.39 8.03
N ASN A 12 12.85 10.31 8.81
CA ASN A 12 14.10 9.98 9.48
C ASN A 12 15.21 9.59 8.51
N ASN A 13 14.85 9.05 7.35
CA ASN A 13 15.82 8.61 6.35
C ASN A 13 15.95 9.61 5.20
N LYS A 14 15.31 10.78 5.32
CA LYS A 14 15.36 11.86 4.30
C LYS A 14 15.02 11.36 2.90
N GLY A 15 14.07 10.41 2.82
CA GLY A 15 13.67 9.84 1.55
C GLY A 15 12.81 10.79 0.73
N SER A 16 12.70 10.52 -0.57
CA SER A 16 11.87 11.28 -1.49
C SER A 16 10.43 10.79 -1.53
N CYS A 17 10.12 9.69 -0.85
CA CYS A 17 8.77 9.13 -0.86
C CYS A 17 7.80 9.98 -0.06
N GLN A 18 6.53 9.94 -0.46
CA GLN A 18 5.43 10.60 0.26
C GLN A 18 4.36 9.58 0.56
N ALA A 19 3.87 9.58 1.80
CA ALA A 19 2.76 8.74 2.24
C ALA A 19 1.47 9.54 2.19
N MET A 20 0.42 8.95 1.62
CA MET A 20 -0.88 9.59 1.47
C MET A 20 -1.98 8.71 2.03
N LEU A 21 -2.86 9.30 2.84
CA LEU A 21 -4.07 8.64 3.36
C LEU A 21 -5.26 8.93 2.44
N ALA A 22 -6.21 8.00 2.40
CA ALA A 22 -7.49 8.23 1.75
C ALA A 22 -8.24 9.40 2.43
N PRO A 23 -9.02 10.20 1.70
CA PRO A 23 -9.21 10.13 0.25
C PRO A 23 -8.07 10.82 -0.50
N PHE A 24 -7.42 10.06 -1.38
CA PHE A 24 -6.38 10.59 -2.25
C PHE A 24 -6.47 9.84 -3.58
N SER A 25 -6.63 10.56 -4.67
CA SER A 25 -6.91 9.96 -5.98
C SER A 25 -5.64 9.44 -6.64
N ILE A 26 -5.68 8.18 -7.06
CA ILE A 26 -4.60 7.53 -7.80
C ILE A 26 -5.13 7.18 -9.19
N PHE A 27 -4.58 7.82 -10.20
CA PHE A 27 -4.93 7.57 -11.60
C PHE A 27 -3.91 6.59 -12.18
N LEU A 28 -4.17 5.30 -11.98
CA LEU A 28 -3.21 4.23 -12.29
C LEU A 28 -2.80 4.20 -13.76
N ASN A 29 -3.73 4.50 -14.66
CA ASN A 29 -3.50 4.46 -16.10
C ASN A 29 -3.23 5.84 -16.69
N ASN A 30 -2.92 6.82 -15.84
CA ASN A 30 -2.74 8.21 -16.24
C ASN A 30 -3.94 8.74 -17.02
N ASP A 31 -5.12 8.38 -16.56
CA ASP A 31 -6.42 8.72 -17.16
C ASP A 31 -7.18 9.60 -16.16
N ASP A 32 -7.68 10.74 -16.59
CA ASP A 32 -8.37 11.70 -15.72
C ASP A 32 -9.75 11.24 -15.25
N ARG A 33 -10.23 10.11 -15.71
CA ARG A 33 -11.60 9.65 -15.44
C ARG A 33 -11.68 8.53 -14.43
N ASN A 34 -10.68 7.66 -14.39
CA ASN A 34 -10.71 6.46 -13.56
C ASN A 34 -9.62 6.54 -12.52
N TYR A 35 -10.03 6.50 -11.27
CA TYR A 35 -9.08 6.56 -10.17
C TYR A 35 -9.51 5.61 -9.05
N VAL A 36 -8.56 5.29 -8.19
CA VAL A 36 -8.75 4.53 -6.95
C VAL A 36 -8.32 5.41 -5.77
N GLU A 37 -8.86 5.11 -4.60
CA GLU A 37 -8.52 5.82 -3.37
C GLU A 37 -8.15 4.80 -2.29
N PRO A 38 -6.94 4.20 -2.37
CA PRO A 38 -6.53 3.22 -1.36
C PRO A 38 -6.39 3.86 0.02
N ASP A 39 -6.49 3.04 1.06
CA ASP A 39 -6.42 3.53 2.44
C ASP A 39 -5.10 4.24 2.71
N LEU A 40 -4.00 3.68 2.21
CA LEU A 40 -2.69 4.32 2.29
C LEU A 40 -1.92 4.01 1.02
N SER A 41 -1.19 5.01 0.52
CA SER A 41 -0.29 4.85 -0.61
C SER A 41 1.03 5.57 -0.35
N VAL A 42 2.11 5.01 -0.88
CA VAL A 42 3.44 5.61 -0.79
C VAL A 42 3.97 5.79 -2.22
N ILE A 43 4.31 7.02 -2.55
CA ILE A 43 4.77 7.39 -3.88
C ILE A 43 6.20 7.92 -3.74
N CYS A 44 7.15 7.27 -4.42
CA CYS A 44 8.56 7.62 -4.34
C CYS A 44 9.05 8.44 -5.54
N ASN A 45 8.22 8.61 -6.54
CA ASN A 45 8.52 9.47 -7.69
C ASN A 45 7.66 10.74 -7.62
N PRO A 46 8.21 11.87 -7.19
CA PRO A 46 7.42 13.09 -7.06
C PRO A 46 6.92 13.65 -8.39
N SER A 47 7.50 13.24 -9.50
CA SER A 47 7.09 13.75 -10.82
C SER A 47 5.69 13.30 -11.24
N ILE A 48 5.14 12.26 -10.62
CA ILE A 48 3.78 11.80 -10.93
C ILE A 48 2.71 12.38 -9.99
N LEU A 49 3.10 13.27 -9.10
CA LEU A 49 2.19 13.93 -8.16
C LEU A 49 1.85 15.33 -8.63
N ASP A 50 0.58 15.70 -8.51
CA ASP A 50 0.11 17.07 -8.72
C ASP A 50 -1.07 17.38 -7.79
N GLU A 51 -1.75 18.51 -8.01
CA GLU A 51 -2.88 18.95 -7.20
C GLU A 51 -4.06 17.99 -7.22
N LYS A 52 -4.22 17.21 -8.30
CA LYS A 52 -5.35 16.29 -8.46
C LYS A 52 -5.08 14.94 -7.81
N GLY A 53 -3.83 14.57 -7.64
CA GLY A 53 -3.46 13.28 -7.07
C GLY A 53 -2.20 12.70 -7.69
N CYS A 54 -2.16 11.37 -7.77
CA CYS A 54 -1.05 10.61 -8.33
C CYS A 54 -1.40 10.13 -9.74
N HIS A 55 -0.54 10.40 -10.69
CA HIS A 55 -0.73 10.01 -12.09
C HIS A 55 0.24 8.88 -12.46
N GLY A 56 -0.12 7.67 -12.10
CA GLY A 56 0.68 6.48 -12.31
C GLY A 56 0.61 5.57 -11.11
N ALA A 57 1.42 4.51 -11.10
CA ALA A 57 1.42 3.54 -10.02
C ALA A 57 2.22 4.04 -8.83
N PRO A 58 1.64 4.05 -7.63
CA PRO A 58 2.42 4.20 -6.39
C PRO A 58 3.38 3.05 -6.21
N ASP A 59 4.39 3.25 -5.38
CA ASP A 59 5.36 2.21 -5.05
C ASP A 59 4.76 1.17 -4.11
N TRP A 60 3.94 1.61 -3.16
CA TRP A 60 3.34 0.74 -2.16
C TRP A 60 1.91 1.17 -1.86
N ILE A 61 1.00 0.21 -1.85
CA ILE A 61 -0.42 0.44 -1.53
C ILE A 61 -0.83 -0.48 -0.39
N ILE A 62 -1.58 0.06 0.56
CA ILE A 62 -2.19 -0.72 1.64
C ILE A 62 -3.70 -0.53 1.57
N GLU A 63 -4.42 -1.64 1.56
CA GLU A 63 -5.88 -1.65 1.70
C GLU A 63 -6.25 -2.40 2.97
N ILE A 64 -7.13 -1.82 3.78
CA ILE A 64 -7.66 -2.45 4.98
C ILE A 64 -9.05 -2.95 4.65
N VAL A 65 -9.27 -4.25 4.77
CA VAL A 65 -10.52 -4.87 4.38
C VAL A 65 -11.24 -5.49 5.57
N SER A 66 -12.55 -5.58 5.47
CA SER A 66 -13.38 -6.36 6.38
C SER A 66 -14.11 -7.43 5.57
N PRO A 67 -14.51 -8.56 6.21
CA PRO A 67 -14.59 -9.84 5.51
C PRO A 67 -15.76 -10.09 4.59
N SER A 68 -16.84 -9.36 4.66
CA SER A 68 -18.07 -9.94 4.15
C SER A 68 -18.44 -9.59 2.72
N SER A 69 -17.96 -8.50 2.16
CA SER A 69 -18.45 -8.06 0.84
C SER A 69 -17.36 -7.74 -0.15
N GLU A 70 -16.10 -7.86 0.25
CA GLU A 70 -15.02 -7.25 -0.50
C GLU A 70 -14.08 -8.23 -1.21
N ARG A 71 -14.39 -9.54 -1.17
CA ARG A 71 -13.53 -10.54 -1.82
C ARG A 71 -13.35 -10.30 -3.30
N MET A 72 -14.46 -10.03 -4.00
CA MET A 72 -14.39 -9.80 -5.44
C MET A 72 -13.66 -8.49 -5.75
N ASP A 73 -13.93 -7.47 -4.96
CA ASP A 73 -13.26 -6.17 -5.09
C ASP A 73 -11.77 -6.29 -4.84
N TYR A 74 -11.39 -7.07 -3.82
CA TYR A 74 -10.01 -7.35 -3.50
C TYR A 74 -9.27 -8.06 -4.65
N VAL A 75 -9.89 -9.07 -5.24
CA VAL A 75 -9.29 -9.80 -6.38
C VAL A 75 -9.09 -8.88 -7.58
N VAL A 76 -10.10 -8.07 -7.90
CA VAL A 76 -10.04 -7.10 -9.00
C VAL A 76 -8.95 -6.07 -8.73
N LYS A 77 -8.88 -5.54 -7.51
CA LYS A 77 -7.85 -4.56 -7.13
C LYS A 77 -6.44 -5.14 -7.22
N THR A 78 -6.25 -6.38 -6.77
CA THR A 78 -4.95 -7.03 -6.83
C THR A 78 -4.45 -7.10 -8.28
N PHE A 79 -5.31 -7.53 -9.19
CA PHE A 79 -4.98 -7.59 -10.62
C PHE A 79 -4.69 -6.19 -11.18
N LYS A 80 -5.52 -5.22 -10.83
CA LYS A 80 -5.38 -3.85 -11.31
C LYS A 80 -4.06 -3.22 -10.87
N TYR A 81 -3.69 -3.38 -9.60
CA TYR A 81 -2.44 -2.83 -9.07
C TYR A 81 -1.22 -3.51 -9.67
N ARG A 82 -1.28 -4.83 -9.81
CA ARG A 82 -0.19 -5.58 -10.42
C ARG A 82 0.04 -5.12 -11.86
N THR A 83 -1.01 -5.02 -12.64
CA THR A 83 -0.95 -4.63 -14.05
C THR A 83 -0.42 -3.21 -14.22
N ALA A 84 -0.78 -2.31 -13.30
CA ALA A 84 -0.36 -0.90 -13.38
C ALA A 84 1.10 -0.68 -13.02
N GLY A 85 1.75 -1.63 -12.34
CA GLY A 85 3.15 -1.51 -11.98
C GLY A 85 3.43 -1.13 -10.53
N VAL A 86 2.45 -1.30 -9.64
CA VAL A 86 2.68 -1.15 -8.20
C VAL A 86 3.72 -2.18 -7.77
N ARG A 87 4.69 -1.76 -6.95
CA ARG A 87 5.79 -2.62 -6.53
C ARG A 87 5.38 -3.55 -5.39
N GLU A 88 4.65 -3.02 -4.42
CA GLU A 88 4.27 -3.75 -3.20
C GLU A 88 2.83 -3.42 -2.84
N TYR A 89 2.05 -4.45 -2.51
CA TYR A 89 0.63 -4.28 -2.17
C TYR A 89 0.28 -5.11 -0.94
N TRP A 90 -0.27 -4.46 0.07
CA TRP A 90 -0.67 -5.10 1.31
C TRP A 90 -2.18 -5.11 1.45
N VAL A 91 -2.72 -6.25 1.81
CA VAL A 91 -4.12 -6.37 2.20
C VAL A 91 -4.16 -6.75 3.68
N ILE A 92 -4.70 -5.85 4.49
CA ILE A 92 -4.83 -6.06 5.93
C ILE A 92 -6.27 -6.43 6.23
N ASP A 93 -6.48 -7.65 6.71
CA ASP A 93 -7.79 -8.13 7.13
C ASP A 93 -7.89 -8.00 8.65
N LYS A 94 -8.69 -7.03 9.11
CA LYS A 94 -8.82 -6.74 10.55
C LYS A 94 -9.54 -7.84 11.30
N THR A 95 -10.46 -8.53 10.65
CA THR A 95 -11.25 -9.57 11.31
C THR A 95 -10.44 -10.84 11.50
N LEU A 96 -9.74 -11.27 10.47
CA LEU A 96 -8.86 -12.43 10.54
C LEU A 96 -7.52 -12.12 11.20
N GLN A 97 -7.20 -10.85 11.39
CA GLN A 97 -5.90 -10.36 11.90
C GLN A 97 -4.74 -10.94 11.09
N LYS A 98 -4.86 -10.80 9.77
CA LYS A 98 -3.88 -11.28 8.81
C LYS A 98 -3.52 -10.20 7.82
N VAL A 99 -2.28 -10.28 7.31
CA VAL A 99 -1.78 -9.40 6.28
C VAL A 99 -1.24 -10.25 5.13
N THR A 100 -1.73 -9.95 3.93
CA THR A 100 -1.17 -10.55 2.71
C THR A 100 -0.29 -9.49 2.05
N VAL A 101 0.96 -9.83 1.81
CA VAL A 101 1.94 -8.97 1.17
C VAL A 101 2.22 -9.51 -0.22
N PHE A 102 1.91 -8.71 -1.24
CA PHE A 102 2.26 -9.03 -2.62
C PHE A 102 3.52 -8.27 -3.01
N ASP A 103 4.55 -9.00 -3.35
CA ASP A 103 5.79 -8.47 -3.90
C ASP A 103 5.69 -8.61 -5.42
N PHE A 104 5.17 -7.57 -6.07
CA PHE A 104 4.95 -7.62 -7.52
C PHE A 104 6.24 -7.54 -8.32
N GLU A 105 7.29 -6.97 -7.75
CA GLU A 105 8.58 -6.88 -8.42
C GLU A 105 9.23 -8.26 -8.61
N ASN A 106 9.10 -9.12 -7.60
CA ASN A 106 9.72 -10.45 -7.58
C ASN A 106 8.70 -11.58 -7.75
N ASP A 107 7.44 -11.23 -7.99
CA ASP A 107 6.35 -12.20 -8.18
C ASP A 107 6.20 -13.15 -6.99
N ASN A 108 6.27 -12.60 -5.77
CA ASN A 108 6.12 -13.35 -4.52
C ASN A 108 4.91 -12.88 -3.74
N MET A 109 4.43 -13.75 -2.87
CA MET A 109 3.35 -13.43 -1.93
C MET A 109 3.71 -13.99 -0.56
N PHE A 110 3.51 -13.18 0.48
CA PHE A 110 3.78 -13.57 1.86
C PHE A 110 2.53 -13.33 2.70
N GLU A 111 2.32 -14.19 3.69
CA GLU A 111 1.20 -14.04 4.62
C GLU A 111 1.74 -13.94 6.04
N TYR A 112 1.22 -12.97 6.79
CA TYR A 112 1.61 -12.72 8.18
C TYR A 112 0.37 -12.61 9.05
N ASP A 113 0.51 -12.90 10.33
CA ASP A 113 -0.51 -12.54 11.30
C ASP A 113 -0.07 -11.28 12.08
N PHE A 114 -0.94 -10.78 12.96
CA PHE A 114 -0.67 -9.53 13.68
C PHE A 114 0.37 -9.67 14.79
N THR A 115 0.83 -10.88 15.12
CA THR A 115 1.90 -11.07 16.11
C THR A 115 3.28 -10.90 15.50
N GLN A 116 3.40 -10.89 14.20
CA GLN A 116 4.67 -10.87 13.49
C GLN A 116 5.01 -9.43 13.05
N LYS A 117 6.30 -9.12 13.09
CA LYS A 117 6.79 -7.88 12.49
C LYS A 117 6.92 -8.11 10.99
N ILE A 118 6.36 -7.18 10.21
CA ILE A 118 6.26 -7.35 8.77
C ILE A 118 7.25 -6.40 8.09
N PRO A 119 8.24 -6.93 7.36
CA PRO A 119 9.21 -6.07 6.67
C PRO A 119 8.57 -5.41 5.46
N VAL A 120 8.87 -4.15 5.25
CA VAL A 120 8.42 -3.39 4.08
C VAL A 120 9.47 -3.55 2.99
N LEU A 121 9.08 -4.17 1.88
CA LEU A 121 10.02 -4.61 0.85
C LEU A 121 10.62 -3.45 0.05
N ILE A 122 9.86 -2.39 -0.21
CA ILE A 122 10.38 -1.22 -0.93
C ILE A 122 11.50 -0.51 -0.16
N TYR A 123 11.61 -0.78 1.14
CA TYR A 123 12.68 -0.24 2.00
C TYR A 123 13.67 -1.33 2.44
N ASP A 124 13.71 -2.44 1.71
CA ASP A 124 14.63 -3.56 1.97
C ASP A 124 14.56 -4.09 3.40
N GLY A 125 13.38 -4.01 4.01
CA GLY A 125 13.16 -4.47 5.38
C GLY A 125 13.65 -3.53 6.47
N GLU A 126 14.17 -2.36 6.12
CA GLU A 126 14.60 -1.37 7.12
C GLU A 126 13.44 -0.83 7.94
N LEU A 127 12.24 -0.79 7.36
CA LEU A 127 11.01 -0.48 8.06
C LEU A 127 10.27 -1.78 8.31
N GLU A 128 9.86 -2.02 9.55
CA GLU A 128 8.99 -3.14 9.91
C GLU A 128 7.71 -2.60 10.51
N ILE A 129 6.58 -3.18 10.15
CA ILE A 129 5.28 -2.80 10.69
C ILE A 129 4.87 -3.83 11.74
N ASP A 130 4.49 -3.33 12.90
CA ASP A 130 4.05 -4.15 14.04
C ASP A 130 2.58 -3.82 14.34
N LEU A 131 1.70 -4.78 14.09
CA LEU A 131 0.26 -4.62 14.30
C LEU A 131 -0.22 -5.28 15.60
N SER A 132 0.68 -5.75 16.46
CA SER A 132 0.32 -6.48 17.67
C SER A 132 -0.57 -5.68 18.63
N ARG A 133 -0.48 -4.36 18.59
CA ARG A 133 -1.34 -3.49 19.41
C ARG A 133 -2.82 -3.55 19.01
N PHE A 134 -3.13 -4.13 17.86
CA PHE A 134 -4.50 -4.23 17.36
C PHE A 134 -5.10 -5.62 17.51
N ILE A 135 -4.42 -6.50 18.22
CA ILE A 135 -4.93 -7.83 18.54
C ILE A 135 -6.05 -7.74 19.59
#